data_6d63955111c239f9e3ab22e6a400c856
#
_entry.id   6d63955111c239f9e3ab22e6a400c856
#
_cell.length_a   1.000
_cell.length_b   1.000
_cell.length_c   1.000
_cell.angle_alpha   90.00
_cell.angle_beta   90.00
_cell.angle_gamma   90.00
#
_symmetry.space_group_name_H-M   'P 1'
#
loop_
_entity.id
_entity.type
_entity.pdbx_description
1 polymer ?
#
loop_
_entity_poly.entity_id
_entity_poly.type
_entity_poly.pdbx_seq_one_letter_code
_entity_poly.pdbx_strand_id
1 'polypeptide(L)'
;MYSIDELNLKDSSEEEQIRTRKIFDNIKERSINEQFISEHEKDFFCLGVKLSLLDDGKIEDYPCCDNYKFKMIYLSYFHDLSGNGEYEKVKGKTIYKVEKIECDKDIAYLSQVASKWLDVINVTNHSNELLKQISKETREELKEVEKNKGMLIFRRDKEQYKLNRRRILLQSKYIYCTALLIFEMFDNKDFIFSINGQDIEINEYSIVHILNRHFSEITKQKPDKSYHGKDIRPKYLNKQLKDIITIIDSSGLLKDKDIKNINFRYKGINYAIWINKRIKQVKNKGNVEYNRLETFYPIENQDEIKKLEVESEYYQINEDI
;
A
#
# COMPACT_ATOMS: atom_id res chain seq x y z
N MET A 1 -4.43 5.87 22.90
CA MET A 1 -4.19 5.35 21.53
C MET A 1 -4.14 3.84 21.64
N TYR A 2 -4.97 3.15 20.87
CA TYR A 2 -5.06 1.69 20.89
C TYR A 2 -4.01 1.08 19.97
N SER A 3 -3.42 -0.03 20.40
CA SER A 3 -2.54 -0.85 19.54
C SER A 3 -3.36 -1.63 18.52
N ILE A 4 -2.68 -2.18 17.50
CA ILE A 4 -3.32 -3.03 16.48
C ILE A 4 -3.96 -4.25 17.12
N ASP A 5 -3.28 -4.86 18.09
CA ASP A 5 -3.77 -6.07 18.75
C ASP A 5 -5.01 -5.78 19.60
N GLU A 6 -5.14 -4.57 20.14
CA GLU A 6 -6.35 -4.12 20.82
C GLU A 6 -7.51 -3.86 19.87
N LEU A 7 -7.25 -3.41 18.64
CA LEU A 7 -8.26 -3.13 17.63
C LEU A 7 -8.70 -4.37 16.83
N ASN A 8 -7.93 -5.45 16.86
CA ASN A 8 -8.30 -6.70 16.21
C ASN A 8 -9.37 -7.43 17.04
N LEU A 9 -10.46 -7.84 16.37
CA LEU A 9 -11.46 -8.72 16.93
C LEU A 9 -10.83 -10.11 17.15
N LYS A 10 -10.83 -10.60 18.38
CA LYS A 10 -10.18 -11.87 18.76
C LYS A 10 -11.09 -13.07 18.50
N ASP A 11 -12.35 -12.93 18.85
CA ASP A 11 -13.38 -13.95 18.68
C ASP A 11 -14.78 -13.30 18.55
N SER A 12 -15.84 -14.10 18.56
CA SER A 12 -17.24 -13.62 18.49
C SER A 12 -17.95 -13.68 19.86
N SER A 13 -17.22 -13.80 20.96
CA SER A 13 -17.80 -13.84 22.29
C SER A 13 -18.50 -12.53 22.66
N GLU A 14 -19.45 -12.59 23.58
CA GLU A 14 -20.17 -11.40 24.07
C GLU A 14 -19.19 -10.43 24.74
N GLU A 15 -18.23 -10.93 25.49
CA GLU A 15 -17.21 -10.13 26.14
C GLU A 15 -16.36 -9.35 25.15
N GLU A 16 -15.96 -9.98 24.04
CA GLU A 16 -15.18 -9.34 22.99
C GLU A 16 -16.01 -8.30 22.22
N GLN A 17 -17.30 -8.55 22.01
CA GLN A 17 -18.21 -7.57 21.41
C GLN A 17 -18.37 -6.33 22.32
N ILE A 18 -18.53 -6.52 23.62
CA ILE A 18 -18.61 -5.43 24.61
C ILE A 18 -17.30 -4.63 24.63
N ARG A 19 -16.15 -5.31 24.62
CA ARG A 19 -14.84 -4.67 24.56
C ARG A 19 -14.69 -3.82 23.29
N THR A 20 -15.01 -4.39 22.14
CA THR A 20 -14.93 -3.73 20.83
C THR A 20 -15.86 -2.51 20.79
N ARG A 21 -17.05 -2.59 21.35
CA ARG A 21 -17.99 -1.47 21.46
C ARG A 21 -17.44 -0.33 22.32
N LYS A 22 -16.84 -0.64 23.46
CA LYS A 22 -16.20 0.39 24.32
C LYS A 22 -15.06 1.12 23.60
N ILE A 23 -14.24 0.40 22.85
CA ILE A 23 -13.16 1.01 22.03
C ILE A 23 -13.78 1.92 20.98
N PHE A 24 -14.81 1.45 20.28
CA PHE A 24 -15.50 2.23 19.26
C PHE A 24 -16.09 3.53 19.82
N ASP A 25 -16.79 3.46 20.95
CA ASP A 25 -17.41 4.63 21.60
C ASP A 25 -16.35 5.64 22.08
N ASN A 26 -15.20 5.17 22.60
CA ASN A 26 -14.08 6.04 22.97
C ASN A 26 -13.50 6.76 21.73
N ILE A 27 -13.26 6.05 20.63
CA ILE A 27 -12.74 6.69 19.40
C ILE A 27 -13.75 7.67 18.84
N LYS A 28 -15.06 7.35 18.92
CA LYS A 28 -16.14 8.26 18.50
C LYS A 28 -16.11 9.57 19.30
N GLU A 29 -15.99 9.49 20.62
CA GLU A 29 -15.91 10.65 21.49
C GLU A 29 -14.69 11.51 21.14
N ARG A 30 -13.53 10.88 20.96
CA ARG A 30 -12.30 11.57 20.53
C ARG A 30 -12.45 12.23 19.16
N SER A 31 -13.15 11.58 18.22
CA SER A 31 -13.42 12.16 16.89
C SER A 31 -14.30 13.40 16.97
N ILE A 32 -15.35 13.38 17.81
CA ILE A 32 -16.24 14.52 18.01
C ILE A 32 -15.51 15.70 18.68
N ASN A 33 -14.62 15.40 19.60
CA ASN A 33 -13.83 16.40 20.33
C ASN A 33 -12.54 16.84 19.59
N GLU A 34 -12.40 16.48 18.32
CA GLU A 34 -11.21 16.80 17.48
C GLU A 34 -9.86 16.36 18.08
N GLN A 35 -9.88 15.35 18.91
CA GLN A 35 -8.68 14.79 19.51
C GLN A 35 -7.92 13.90 18.50
N PHE A 36 -6.63 13.70 18.77
CA PHE A 36 -5.81 12.86 17.91
C PHE A 36 -6.33 11.42 17.83
N ILE A 37 -6.44 10.91 16.60
CA ILE A 37 -6.80 9.53 16.26
C ILE A 37 -5.78 9.04 15.23
N SER A 38 -5.13 7.91 15.48
CA SER A 38 -4.19 7.30 14.54
C SER A 38 -4.89 6.75 13.27
N GLU A 39 -4.15 6.52 12.18
CA GLU A 39 -4.78 6.07 10.93
C GLU A 39 -5.45 4.69 11.07
N HIS A 40 -4.91 3.79 11.88
CA HIS A 40 -5.58 2.50 12.06
C HIS A 40 -6.75 2.55 13.05
N GLU A 41 -6.73 3.46 14.04
CA GLU A 41 -7.93 3.77 14.83
C GLU A 41 -9.04 4.35 13.95
N LYS A 42 -8.69 5.21 12.98
CA LYS A 42 -9.63 5.71 11.97
C LYS A 42 -10.19 4.59 11.09
N ASP A 43 -9.34 3.69 10.59
CA ASP A 43 -9.78 2.53 9.80
C ASP A 43 -10.75 1.65 10.60
N PHE A 44 -10.46 1.37 11.87
CA PHE A 44 -11.34 0.63 12.77
C PHE A 44 -12.66 1.34 12.99
N PHE A 45 -12.62 2.62 13.35
CA PHE A 45 -13.82 3.44 13.58
C PHE A 45 -14.72 3.53 12.34
N CYS A 46 -14.14 3.84 11.18
CA CYS A 46 -14.89 3.97 9.94
C CYS A 46 -15.51 2.64 9.49
N LEU A 47 -14.84 1.51 9.74
CA LEU A 47 -15.41 0.19 9.53
C LEU A 47 -16.62 -0.03 10.45
N GLY A 48 -16.51 0.35 11.72
CA GLY A 48 -17.60 0.28 12.70
C GLY A 48 -18.82 1.11 12.28
N VAL A 49 -18.60 2.36 11.85
CA VAL A 49 -19.67 3.22 11.31
C VAL A 49 -20.36 2.55 10.12
N LYS A 50 -19.58 1.98 9.19
CA LYS A 50 -20.11 1.30 8.00
C LYS A 50 -20.91 0.03 8.34
N LEU A 51 -20.52 -0.69 9.39
CA LEU A 51 -21.22 -1.89 9.85
C LEU A 51 -22.44 -1.56 10.74
N SER A 52 -22.82 -0.28 10.80
CA SER A 52 -23.99 0.19 11.57
C SER A 52 -23.87 -0.10 13.07
N LEU A 53 -22.69 -0.01 13.63
CA LEU A 53 -22.49 0.02 15.09
C LEU A 53 -23.02 1.33 15.70
N LEU A 54 -23.34 2.32 14.85
CA LEU A 54 -24.09 3.54 15.17
C LEU A 54 -25.44 3.46 14.49
N ASP A 55 -26.50 3.71 15.25
CA ASP A 55 -27.88 3.59 14.77
C ASP A 55 -28.20 4.58 13.63
N ASP A 56 -27.60 5.79 13.63
CA ASP A 56 -27.87 6.85 12.65
C ASP A 56 -26.62 7.42 11.95
N GLY A 57 -25.42 6.91 12.26
CA GLY A 57 -24.17 7.50 11.77
C GLY A 57 -23.83 7.10 10.33
N LYS A 58 -23.43 8.08 9.54
CA LYS A 58 -22.85 7.87 8.20
C LYS A 58 -21.39 8.25 8.20
N ILE A 59 -20.61 7.60 7.32
CA ILE A 59 -19.17 7.90 7.14
C ILE A 59 -18.95 9.39 6.86
N GLU A 60 -19.88 10.01 6.13
CA GLU A 60 -19.86 11.42 5.76
C GLU A 60 -19.94 12.38 6.95
N ASP A 61 -20.48 11.94 8.07
CA ASP A 61 -20.64 12.76 9.28
C ASP A 61 -19.32 12.93 10.05
N TYR A 62 -18.29 12.14 9.67
CA TYR A 62 -17.01 12.10 10.36
C TYR A 62 -15.84 12.44 9.45
N PRO A 63 -15.23 13.64 9.56
CA PRO A 63 -14.05 14.03 8.75
C PRO A 63 -12.87 13.06 8.88
N CYS A 64 -12.71 12.40 10.03
CA CYS A 64 -11.67 11.39 10.22
C CYS A 64 -11.82 10.17 9.30
N CYS A 65 -13.00 9.95 8.70
CA CYS A 65 -13.28 8.87 7.75
C CYS A 65 -12.96 9.20 6.28
N ASP A 66 -12.47 10.38 5.95
CA ASP A 66 -12.25 10.81 4.56
C ASP A 66 -11.32 9.87 3.77
N ASN A 67 -10.21 9.45 4.38
CA ASN A 67 -9.29 8.51 3.73
C ASN A 67 -9.92 7.13 3.53
N TYR A 68 -10.72 6.67 4.47
CA TYR A 68 -11.42 5.39 4.36
C TYR A 68 -12.50 5.45 3.25
N LYS A 69 -13.31 6.51 3.21
CA LYS A 69 -14.28 6.77 2.16
C LYS A 69 -13.61 6.80 0.78
N PHE A 70 -12.51 7.53 0.67
CA PHE A 70 -11.73 7.57 -0.56
C PHE A 70 -11.26 6.18 -0.98
N LYS A 71 -10.64 5.41 -0.09
CA LYS A 71 -10.15 4.05 -0.38
C LYS A 71 -11.28 3.15 -0.90
N MET A 72 -12.44 3.17 -0.25
CA MET A 72 -13.60 2.37 -0.69
C MET A 72 -14.09 2.74 -2.08
N ILE A 73 -14.28 4.04 -2.34
CA ILE A 73 -14.78 4.51 -3.64
C ILE A 73 -13.75 4.25 -4.73
N TYR A 74 -12.46 4.50 -4.47
CA TYR A 74 -11.38 4.20 -5.40
C TYR A 74 -11.35 2.73 -5.81
N LEU A 75 -11.42 1.80 -4.85
CA LEU A 75 -11.42 0.37 -5.13
C LEU A 75 -12.67 -0.08 -5.93
N SER A 76 -13.81 0.57 -5.71
CA SER A 76 -15.03 0.27 -6.47
C SER A 76 -14.91 0.61 -7.96
N TYR A 77 -14.07 1.58 -8.33
CA TYR A 77 -13.87 2.03 -9.71
C TYR A 77 -12.44 1.81 -10.23
N PHE A 78 -11.65 1.03 -9.52
CA PHE A 78 -10.23 0.82 -9.83
C PHE A 78 -9.98 0.36 -11.28
N HIS A 79 -10.84 -0.51 -11.81
CA HIS A 79 -10.72 -1.04 -13.17
C HIS A 79 -11.27 -0.09 -14.24
N ASP A 80 -12.30 0.70 -13.90
CA ASP A 80 -12.90 1.67 -14.80
C ASP A 80 -13.18 3.01 -14.11
N LEU A 81 -12.18 3.89 -14.14
CA LEU A 81 -12.32 5.26 -13.62
C LEU A 81 -12.94 6.23 -14.64
N SER A 82 -13.28 5.76 -15.85
CA SER A 82 -13.84 6.61 -16.90
C SER A 82 -15.34 6.83 -16.76
N GLY A 83 -16.03 5.88 -16.10
CA GLY A 83 -17.48 5.85 -16.08
C GLY A 83 -18.09 5.61 -17.46
N ASN A 84 -17.30 5.10 -18.43
CA ASN A 84 -17.77 4.76 -19.75
C ASN A 84 -18.39 3.38 -19.76
N GLY A 85 -19.59 3.28 -20.26
CA GLY A 85 -20.28 2.03 -20.49
C GLY A 85 -21.35 1.70 -19.45
N GLU A 86 -21.43 0.49 -19.04
CA GLU A 86 -22.35 0.04 -18.04
C GLU A 86 -21.92 0.58 -16.67
N TYR A 87 -22.84 1.27 -15.97
CA TYR A 87 -22.54 1.86 -14.65
C TYR A 87 -22.33 0.76 -13.63
N GLU A 88 -21.08 0.39 -13.41
CA GLU A 88 -20.69 -0.76 -12.61
C GLU A 88 -19.72 -0.38 -11.51
N LYS A 89 -19.89 -1.04 -10.37
CA LYS A 89 -18.96 -1.01 -9.23
C LYS A 89 -18.42 -2.40 -8.95
N VAL A 90 -17.16 -2.46 -8.50
CA VAL A 90 -16.56 -3.69 -8.02
C VAL A 90 -16.60 -3.72 -6.50
N LYS A 91 -17.08 -4.84 -5.93
CA LYS A 91 -16.98 -5.12 -4.50
C LYS A 91 -16.37 -6.51 -4.30
N GLY A 92 -15.09 -6.52 -3.89
CA GLY A 92 -14.32 -7.75 -3.84
C GLY A 92 -14.14 -8.36 -5.24
N LYS A 93 -14.73 -9.53 -5.48
CA LYS A 93 -14.70 -10.20 -6.79
C LYS A 93 -15.99 -10.01 -7.61
N THR A 94 -16.99 -9.32 -7.06
CA THR A 94 -18.29 -9.19 -7.68
C THR A 94 -18.42 -7.83 -8.34
N ILE A 95 -18.88 -7.81 -9.59
CA ILE A 95 -19.26 -6.62 -10.34
C ILE A 95 -20.76 -6.50 -10.27
N TYR A 96 -21.28 -5.31 -9.95
CA TYR A 96 -22.71 -5.05 -9.89
C TYR A 96 -23.07 -3.69 -10.50
N LYS A 97 -24.23 -3.63 -11.14
CA LYS A 97 -24.74 -2.41 -11.75
C LYS A 97 -25.22 -1.41 -10.71
N VAL A 98 -25.00 -0.14 -10.96
CA VAL A 98 -25.42 0.97 -10.13
C VAL A 98 -26.17 2.01 -10.96
N GLU A 99 -26.96 2.83 -10.30
CA GLU A 99 -27.62 3.94 -10.96
C GLU A 99 -26.59 4.95 -11.50
N LYS A 100 -26.88 5.49 -12.70
CA LYS A 100 -26.01 6.50 -13.34
C LYS A 100 -25.67 7.65 -12.40
N ILE A 101 -26.65 8.14 -11.65
CA ILE A 101 -26.49 9.28 -10.74
C ILE A 101 -25.51 8.95 -9.59
N GLU A 102 -25.50 7.71 -9.12
CA GLU A 102 -24.55 7.24 -8.10
C GLU A 102 -23.13 7.19 -8.67
N CYS A 103 -22.98 6.60 -9.86
CA CYS A 103 -21.70 6.56 -10.56
C CYS A 103 -21.14 7.97 -10.82
N ASP A 104 -21.96 8.87 -11.35
CA ASP A 104 -21.56 10.25 -11.65
C ASP A 104 -21.11 11.00 -10.37
N LYS A 105 -21.78 10.80 -9.22
CA LYS A 105 -21.38 11.37 -7.92
C LYS A 105 -20.02 10.85 -7.48
N ASP A 106 -19.79 9.55 -7.58
CA ASP A 106 -18.53 8.94 -7.17
C ASP A 106 -17.36 9.38 -8.06
N ILE A 107 -17.58 9.44 -9.37
CA ILE A 107 -16.55 9.92 -10.32
C ILE A 107 -16.26 11.42 -10.12
N ALA A 108 -17.27 12.23 -9.81
CA ALA A 108 -17.07 13.64 -9.46
C ALA A 108 -16.25 13.77 -8.17
N TYR A 109 -16.56 12.98 -7.14
CA TYR A 109 -15.81 12.93 -5.89
C TYR A 109 -14.35 12.53 -6.15
N LEU A 110 -14.10 11.44 -6.89
CA LEU A 110 -12.74 11.00 -7.25
C LEU A 110 -11.99 12.08 -8.04
N SER A 111 -12.67 12.84 -8.89
CA SER A 111 -12.06 13.94 -9.65
C SER A 111 -11.62 15.08 -8.74
N GLN A 112 -12.42 15.43 -7.72
CA GLN A 112 -12.04 16.42 -6.71
C GLN A 112 -10.85 15.95 -5.88
N VAL A 113 -10.88 14.67 -5.45
CA VAL A 113 -9.74 14.08 -4.71
C VAL A 113 -8.46 14.14 -5.53
N ALA A 114 -8.51 13.77 -6.82
CA ALA A 114 -7.35 13.84 -7.70
C ALA A 114 -6.82 15.27 -7.87
N SER A 115 -7.71 16.27 -7.99
CA SER A 115 -7.32 17.68 -8.09
C SER A 115 -6.62 18.15 -6.83
N LYS A 116 -7.22 17.95 -5.66
CA LYS A 116 -6.62 18.33 -4.38
C LYS A 116 -5.29 17.61 -4.13
N TRP A 117 -5.21 16.33 -4.53
CA TRP A 117 -3.98 15.55 -4.40
C TRP A 117 -2.87 16.06 -5.32
N LEU A 118 -3.20 16.52 -6.52
CA LEU A 118 -2.23 17.15 -7.42
C LEU A 118 -1.57 18.39 -6.79
N ASP A 119 -2.33 19.19 -6.04
CA ASP A 119 -1.78 20.34 -5.33
C ASP A 119 -0.74 19.90 -4.28
N VAL A 120 -1.03 18.81 -3.55
CA VAL A 120 -0.07 18.21 -2.61
C VAL A 120 1.18 17.72 -3.35
N ILE A 121 1.01 16.96 -4.45
CA ILE A 121 2.13 16.42 -5.24
C ILE A 121 3.03 17.52 -5.82
N ASN A 122 2.48 18.67 -6.13
CA ASN A 122 3.23 19.80 -6.69
C ASN A 122 4.06 20.58 -5.67
N VAL A 123 3.86 20.37 -4.39
CA VAL A 123 4.73 20.96 -3.35
C VAL A 123 6.14 20.38 -3.52
N THR A 124 7.14 21.25 -3.63
CA THR A 124 8.53 20.84 -3.90
C THR A 124 9.30 20.45 -2.64
N ASN A 125 8.97 21.06 -1.50
CA ASN A 125 9.71 20.90 -0.24
C ASN A 125 8.80 20.33 0.86
N HIS A 126 8.49 19.05 0.78
CA HIS A 126 7.83 18.35 1.87
C HIS A 126 8.80 18.14 3.04
N SER A 127 8.35 18.41 4.25
CA SER A 127 9.06 18.04 5.49
C SER A 127 8.92 16.56 5.83
N ASN A 128 7.87 15.91 5.35
CA ASN A 128 7.58 14.49 5.55
C ASN A 128 8.21 13.66 4.44
N GLU A 129 9.08 12.70 4.78
CA GLU A 129 9.82 11.87 3.81
C GLU A 129 8.91 10.99 2.97
N LEU A 130 7.82 10.47 3.54
CA LEU A 130 6.84 9.70 2.78
C LEU A 130 6.17 10.54 1.70
N LEU A 131 5.73 11.76 2.01
CA LEU A 131 5.16 12.68 1.02
C LEU A 131 6.19 13.09 -0.04
N LYS A 132 7.43 13.28 0.34
CA LYS A 132 8.53 13.58 -0.58
C LYS A 132 8.75 12.45 -1.58
N GLN A 133 8.79 11.20 -1.10
CA GLN A 133 8.97 10.02 -1.93
C GLN A 133 7.79 9.80 -2.89
N ILE A 134 6.57 9.83 -2.38
CA ILE A 134 5.33 9.72 -3.17
C ILE A 134 5.25 10.80 -4.24
N SER A 135 5.53 12.06 -3.86
CA SER A 135 5.48 13.18 -4.80
C SER A 135 6.51 13.05 -5.91
N LYS A 136 7.70 12.54 -5.58
CA LYS A 136 8.76 12.28 -6.58
C LYS A 136 8.29 11.24 -7.61
N GLU A 137 7.86 10.06 -7.15
CA GLU A 137 7.43 8.97 -8.05
C GLU A 137 6.22 9.38 -8.88
N THR A 138 5.23 10.03 -8.26
CA THR A 138 4.02 10.48 -8.97
C THR A 138 4.35 11.50 -10.06
N ARG A 139 5.25 12.46 -9.79
CA ARG A 139 5.68 13.42 -10.82
C ARG A 139 6.44 12.76 -11.96
N GLU A 140 7.24 11.74 -11.68
CA GLU A 140 7.93 10.95 -12.71
C GLU A 140 6.92 10.23 -13.62
N GLU A 141 5.92 9.56 -13.05
CA GLU A 141 4.86 8.89 -13.82
C GLU A 141 4.00 9.89 -14.63
N LEU A 142 3.64 11.03 -14.04
CA LEU A 142 2.90 12.08 -14.75
C LEU A 142 3.69 12.62 -15.94
N LYS A 143 5.00 12.84 -15.80
CA LYS A 143 5.86 13.28 -16.90
C LYS A 143 5.87 12.28 -18.08
N GLU A 144 5.87 10.97 -17.79
CA GLU A 144 5.81 9.96 -18.87
C GLU A 144 4.50 10.07 -19.67
N VAL A 145 3.37 10.26 -19.01
CA VAL A 145 2.08 10.46 -19.67
C VAL A 145 2.05 11.79 -20.44
N GLU A 146 2.70 12.84 -19.92
CA GLU A 146 2.72 14.17 -20.54
C GLU A 146 3.62 14.27 -21.77
N LYS A 147 4.64 13.41 -21.94
CA LYS A 147 5.51 13.40 -23.13
C LYS A 147 4.73 13.32 -24.43
N ASN A 148 3.63 12.59 -24.44
CA ASN A 148 2.81 12.38 -25.64
C ASN A 148 1.65 13.37 -25.77
N LYS A 149 1.50 14.33 -24.86
CA LYS A 149 0.35 15.27 -24.85
C LYS A 149 0.23 16.09 -26.12
N GLY A 150 1.36 16.53 -26.67
CA GLY A 150 1.40 17.32 -27.92
C GLY A 150 0.96 16.56 -29.17
N MET A 151 0.93 15.22 -29.12
CA MET A 151 0.55 14.35 -30.25
C MET A 151 -0.93 13.95 -30.19
N LEU A 152 -1.71 14.42 -29.19
CA LEU A 152 -3.09 14.00 -29.00
C LEU A 152 -4.02 14.79 -29.93
N ILE A 153 -4.28 14.27 -31.10
CA ILE A 153 -5.11 14.90 -32.14
C ILE A 153 -6.59 14.57 -31.89
N PHE A 154 -6.90 13.31 -31.67
CA PHE A 154 -8.27 12.82 -31.55
C PHE A 154 -8.87 13.07 -30.18
N ARG A 155 -10.21 13.27 -30.13
CA ARG A 155 -10.97 13.44 -28.88
C ARG A 155 -10.76 12.24 -27.94
N ARG A 156 -10.79 11.01 -28.48
CA ARG A 156 -10.59 9.76 -27.72
C ARG A 156 -9.24 9.76 -26.99
N ASP A 157 -8.18 10.19 -27.65
CA ASP A 157 -6.84 10.21 -27.06
C ASP A 157 -6.74 11.23 -25.93
N LYS A 158 -7.41 12.37 -26.07
CA LYS A 158 -7.48 13.40 -25.03
C LYS A 158 -8.25 12.91 -23.80
N GLU A 159 -9.33 12.18 -23.99
CA GLU A 159 -10.08 11.59 -22.88
C GLU A 159 -9.26 10.47 -22.20
N GLN A 160 -8.59 9.62 -22.96
CA GLN A 160 -7.70 8.59 -22.42
C GLN A 160 -6.53 9.20 -21.64
N TYR A 161 -5.96 10.30 -22.12
CA TYR A 161 -4.93 11.05 -21.39
C TYR A 161 -5.44 11.57 -20.03
N LYS A 162 -6.60 12.22 -20.02
CA LYS A 162 -7.21 12.72 -18.76
C LYS A 162 -7.47 11.59 -17.77
N LEU A 163 -7.96 10.46 -18.28
CA LEU A 163 -8.22 9.27 -17.50
C LEU A 163 -6.93 8.69 -16.88
N ASN A 164 -5.89 8.52 -17.69
CA ASN A 164 -4.59 8.01 -17.21
C ASN A 164 -3.98 8.93 -16.15
N ARG A 165 -4.04 10.23 -16.37
CA ARG A 165 -3.55 11.22 -15.41
C ARG A 165 -4.30 11.15 -14.08
N ARG A 166 -5.64 11.07 -14.13
CA ARG A 166 -6.49 10.89 -12.94
C ARG A 166 -6.14 9.59 -12.20
N ARG A 167 -5.98 8.49 -12.95
CA ARG A 167 -5.62 7.19 -12.37
C ARG A 167 -4.30 7.26 -11.61
N ILE A 168 -3.25 7.84 -12.18
CA ILE A 168 -1.95 8.02 -11.50
C ILE A 168 -2.11 8.77 -10.18
N LEU A 169 -2.85 9.88 -10.17
CA LEU A 169 -3.07 10.68 -8.97
C LEU A 169 -3.83 9.91 -7.89
N LEU A 170 -4.91 9.23 -8.26
CA LEU A 170 -5.71 8.46 -7.29
C LEU A 170 -4.94 7.25 -6.77
N GLN A 171 -4.20 6.56 -7.64
CA GLN A 171 -3.32 5.46 -7.26
C GLN A 171 -2.25 5.92 -6.26
N SER A 172 -1.58 7.03 -6.55
CA SER A 172 -0.54 7.56 -5.65
C SER A 172 -1.12 7.98 -4.29
N LYS A 173 -2.33 8.56 -4.26
CA LYS A 173 -3.02 8.85 -2.99
C LYS A 173 -3.36 7.57 -2.24
N TYR A 174 -3.81 6.53 -2.93
CA TYR A 174 -4.10 5.24 -2.29
C TYR A 174 -2.84 4.62 -1.67
N ILE A 175 -1.72 4.64 -2.41
CA ILE A 175 -0.42 4.19 -1.92
C ILE A 175 0.00 5.00 -0.69
N TYR A 176 -0.14 6.34 -0.74
CA TYR A 176 0.14 7.19 0.41
C TYR A 176 -0.66 6.81 1.64
N CYS A 177 -1.98 6.65 1.52
CA CYS A 177 -2.83 6.26 2.65
C CYS A 177 -2.46 4.88 3.21
N THR A 178 -2.03 3.94 2.35
CA THR A 178 -1.61 2.60 2.79
C THR A 178 -0.23 2.66 3.46
N ALA A 179 0.72 3.40 2.90
CA ALA A 179 2.04 3.57 3.48
C ALA A 179 1.98 4.32 4.82
N LEU A 180 1.14 5.36 4.92
CA LEU A 180 0.93 6.10 6.16
C LEU A 180 0.42 5.17 7.27
N LEU A 181 -0.56 4.31 6.95
CA LEU A 181 -1.06 3.30 7.86
C LEU A 181 0.07 2.35 8.32
N ILE A 182 0.93 1.88 7.40
CA ILE A 182 2.07 1.03 7.73
C ILE A 182 3.02 1.75 8.69
N PHE A 183 3.41 3.00 8.40
CA PHE A 183 4.36 3.75 9.24
C PHE A 183 3.80 4.15 10.60
N GLU A 184 2.49 4.33 10.74
CA GLU A 184 1.85 4.56 12.03
C GLU A 184 1.67 3.30 12.86
N MET A 185 1.53 2.15 12.20
CA MET A 185 1.29 0.86 12.86
C MET A 185 2.54 0.26 13.50
N PHE A 186 3.73 0.63 13.05
CA PHE A 186 4.97 -0.05 13.41
C PHE A 186 6.03 0.94 13.89
N ASP A 187 6.78 0.55 14.91
CA ASP A 187 7.92 1.31 15.44
C ASP A 187 9.09 1.32 14.45
N ASN A 188 9.98 2.31 14.56
CA ASN A 188 11.18 2.40 13.72
C ASN A 188 12.02 1.12 13.70
N LYS A 189 12.11 0.39 14.82
CA LYS A 189 12.79 -0.92 14.91
C LYS A 189 12.17 -2.01 14.03
N ASP A 190 10.90 -1.86 13.65
CA ASP A 190 10.18 -2.82 12.82
C ASP A 190 10.49 -2.65 11.33
N PHE A 191 11.24 -1.59 10.98
CA PHE A 191 11.72 -1.31 9.63
C PHE A 191 13.21 -1.61 9.44
N ILE A 192 13.84 -2.21 10.45
CA ILE A 192 15.23 -2.68 10.38
C ILE A 192 15.25 -4.16 10.73
N PHE A 193 15.88 -4.94 9.89
CA PHE A 193 16.13 -6.36 10.13
C PHE A 193 17.57 -6.71 9.76
N SER A 194 18.06 -7.83 10.25
CA SER A 194 19.46 -8.23 10.04
C SER A 194 19.53 -9.55 9.26
N ILE A 195 20.46 -9.63 8.34
CA ILE A 195 20.87 -10.88 7.66
C ILE A 195 22.38 -10.98 7.78
N ASN A 196 22.88 -12.08 8.30
CA ASN A 196 24.32 -12.29 8.54
C ASN A 196 24.96 -11.14 9.35
N GLY A 197 24.24 -10.57 10.31
CA GLY A 197 24.71 -9.43 11.10
C GLY A 197 24.77 -8.09 10.35
N GLN A 198 24.23 -8.02 9.13
CA GLN A 198 24.11 -6.77 8.37
C GLN A 198 22.70 -6.21 8.48
N ASP A 199 22.58 -4.99 8.98
CA ASP A 199 21.29 -4.31 9.07
C ASP A 199 20.80 -3.89 7.67
N ILE A 200 19.51 -4.15 7.42
CA ILE A 200 18.80 -3.81 6.19
C ILE A 200 17.61 -2.95 6.56
N GLU A 201 17.51 -1.80 5.95
CA GLU A 201 16.46 -0.82 6.20
C GLU A 201 15.33 -0.94 5.17
N ILE A 202 14.09 -1.01 5.64
CA ILE A 202 12.88 -0.81 4.87
C ILE A 202 12.44 0.64 5.11
N ASN A 203 12.59 1.51 4.13
CA ASN A 203 12.24 2.92 4.27
C ASN A 203 11.06 3.30 3.35
N GLU A 204 10.76 4.60 3.29
CA GLU A 204 9.66 5.14 2.48
C GLU A 204 9.78 4.73 1.01
N TYR A 205 11.01 4.73 0.46
CA TYR A 205 11.24 4.25 -0.91
C TYR A 205 10.83 2.79 -1.06
N SER A 206 11.28 1.91 -0.16
CA SER A 206 11.00 0.46 -0.21
C SER A 206 9.49 0.21 -0.20
N ILE A 207 8.78 0.79 0.76
CA ILE A 207 7.33 0.61 0.92
C ILE A 207 6.58 1.16 -0.28
N VAL A 208 6.85 2.41 -0.70
CA VAL A 208 6.16 3.04 -1.83
C VAL A 208 6.41 2.28 -3.12
N HIS A 209 7.66 1.87 -3.37
CA HIS A 209 8.04 1.15 -4.58
C HIS A 209 7.34 -0.22 -4.68
N ILE A 210 7.34 -0.99 -3.60
CA ILE A 210 6.70 -2.31 -3.58
C ILE A 210 5.18 -2.16 -3.74
N LEU A 211 4.54 -1.22 -3.01
CA LEU A 211 3.11 -0.96 -3.13
C LEU A 211 2.72 -0.53 -4.55
N ASN A 212 3.54 0.31 -5.19
CA ASN A 212 3.25 0.82 -6.54
C ASN A 212 3.46 -0.23 -7.64
N ARG A 213 4.28 -1.25 -7.42
CA ARG A 213 4.69 -2.16 -8.50
C ARG A 213 4.15 -3.57 -8.38
N HIS A 214 3.86 -4.03 -7.16
CA HIS A 214 3.64 -5.45 -6.90
C HIS A 214 2.32 -5.78 -6.20
N PHE A 215 1.34 -4.85 -6.17
CA PHE A 215 0.01 -5.11 -5.64
C PHE A 215 -1.07 -4.77 -6.66
N SER A 216 -1.64 -5.80 -7.28
CA SER A 216 -2.69 -5.66 -8.32
C SER A 216 -3.99 -5.03 -7.81
N GLU A 217 -4.23 -5.06 -6.51
CA GLU A 217 -5.38 -4.39 -5.89
C GLU A 217 -5.18 -2.88 -5.72
N ILE A 218 -3.95 -2.39 -5.82
CA ILE A 218 -3.60 -0.97 -5.69
C ILE A 218 -3.33 -0.35 -7.06
N THR A 219 -2.65 -1.09 -7.94
CA THR A 219 -2.12 -0.58 -9.20
C THR A 219 -2.69 -1.32 -10.39
N LYS A 220 -2.76 -0.65 -11.55
CA LYS A 220 -3.14 -1.30 -12.80
C LYS A 220 -2.10 -2.36 -13.16
N GLN A 221 -2.56 -3.60 -13.36
CA GLN A 221 -1.70 -4.70 -13.79
C GLN A 221 -1.03 -4.39 -15.14
N LYS A 222 0.25 -4.74 -15.22
CA LYS A 222 1.06 -4.68 -16.44
C LYS A 222 1.54 -6.10 -16.77
N PRO A 223 1.61 -6.47 -18.07
CA PRO A 223 1.98 -7.83 -18.49
C PRO A 223 3.38 -8.26 -18.07
N ASP A 224 4.28 -7.29 -17.89
CA ASP A 224 5.69 -7.48 -17.53
C ASP A 224 5.96 -7.43 -16.02
N LYS A 225 4.90 -7.44 -15.20
CA LYS A 225 4.99 -7.33 -13.74
C LYS A 225 4.32 -8.53 -13.07
N SER A 226 4.92 -8.99 -12.00
CA SER A 226 4.34 -9.97 -11.08
C SER A 226 3.71 -9.28 -9.87
N TYR A 227 2.69 -9.91 -9.28
CA TYR A 227 1.88 -9.32 -8.23
C TYR A 227 1.68 -10.26 -7.06
N HIS A 228 1.83 -9.74 -5.85
CA HIS A 228 1.55 -10.48 -4.62
C HIS A 228 0.12 -11.01 -4.62
N GLY A 229 -0.01 -12.25 -4.14
CA GLY A 229 -1.29 -12.88 -3.86
C GLY A 229 -1.86 -12.43 -2.50
N LYS A 230 -2.85 -13.19 -2.03
CA LYS A 230 -3.53 -12.89 -0.75
C LYS A 230 -2.65 -13.08 0.49
N ASP A 231 -1.54 -13.82 0.36
CA ASP A 231 -0.65 -14.16 1.47
C ASP A 231 0.20 -12.97 1.93
N ILE A 232 0.48 -12.03 1.02
CA ILE A 232 1.18 -10.79 1.34
C ILE A 232 0.19 -9.64 1.24
N ARG A 233 -0.18 -9.07 2.39
CA ARG A 233 -1.17 -7.99 2.47
C ARG A 233 -0.50 -6.62 2.51
N PRO A 234 -0.93 -5.64 1.69
CA PRO A 234 -0.29 -4.33 1.62
C PRO A 234 -0.06 -3.68 2.99
N LYS A 235 -1.06 -3.65 3.84
CA LYS A 235 -0.97 -2.98 5.14
C LYS A 235 -0.07 -3.68 6.17
N TYR A 236 0.31 -4.93 5.95
CA TYR A 236 1.20 -5.71 6.82
C TYR A 236 2.55 -6.00 6.18
N LEU A 237 2.86 -5.33 5.07
CA LEU A 237 4.03 -5.61 4.24
C LEU A 237 5.33 -5.68 5.04
N ASN A 238 5.61 -4.67 5.87
CA ASN A 238 6.84 -4.62 6.67
C ASN A 238 6.92 -5.76 7.70
N LYS A 239 5.81 -6.08 8.39
CA LYS A 239 5.78 -7.19 9.36
C LYS A 239 6.03 -8.52 8.65
N GLN A 240 5.31 -8.78 7.56
CA GLN A 240 5.46 -10.03 6.80
C GLN A 240 6.86 -10.16 6.20
N LEU A 241 7.45 -9.08 5.69
CA LEU A 241 8.85 -9.06 5.25
C LEU A 241 9.81 -9.38 6.39
N LYS A 242 9.63 -8.76 7.55
CA LYS A 242 10.46 -9.00 8.72
C LYS A 242 10.39 -10.47 9.16
N ASP A 243 9.19 -11.03 9.23
CA ASP A 243 8.98 -12.44 9.58
C ASP A 243 9.70 -13.38 8.60
N ILE A 244 9.50 -13.17 7.29
CA ILE A 244 10.16 -13.94 6.22
C ILE A 244 11.69 -13.86 6.35
N ILE A 245 12.22 -12.66 6.50
CA ILE A 245 13.67 -12.45 6.56
C ILE A 245 14.27 -13.05 7.84
N THR A 246 13.56 -12.96 8.96
CA THR A 246 13.98 -13.62 10.20
C THR A 246 14.06 -15.15 10.02
N ILE A 247 13.11 -15.75 9.32
CA ILE A 247 13.14 -17.19 9.00
C ILE A 247 14.35 -17.50 8.10
N ILE A 248 14.59 -16.71 7.06
CA ILE A 248 15.72 -16.90 6.15
C ILE A 248 17.07 -16.82 6.91
N ASP A 249 17.23 -15.80 7.75
CA ASP A 249 18.47 -15.62 8.53
C ASP A 249 18.68 -16.78 9.53
N SER A 250 17.61 -17.16 10.24
CA SER A 250 17.64 -18.27 11.21
C SER A 250 17.93 -19.63 10.57
N SER A 251 17.61 -19.81 9.30
CA SER A 251 17.90 -21.05 8.57
C SER A 251 19.41 -21.28 8.33
N GLY A 252 20.23 -20.24 8.43
CA GLY A 252 21.65 -20.26 8.13
C GLY A 252 22.02 -20.46 6.64
N LEU A 253 21.02 -20.52 5.76
CA LEU A 253 21.22 -20.76 4.32
C LEU A 253 21.98 -19.63 3.63
N LEU A 254 21.93 -18.43 4.17
CA LEU A 254 22.64 -17.26 3.63
C LEU A 254 24.02 -17.04 4.24
N LYS A 255 24.47 -17.90 5.15
CA LYS A 255 25.79 -17.76 5.75
C LYS A 255 26.88 -17.69 4.67
N ASP A 256 27.71 -16.67 4.74
CA ASP A 256 28.82 -16.40 3.80
C ASP A 256 28.39 -16.13 2.34
N LYS A 257 27.09 -15.83 2.09
CA LYS A 257 26.57 -15.49 0.76
C LYS A 257 26.30 -14.00 0.59
N ASP A 258 26.29 -13.56 -0.68
CA ASP A 258 25.88 -12.19 -1.03
C ASP A 258 24.37 -12.03 -0.81
N ILE A 259 23.99 -10.99 -0.07
CA ILE A 259 22.59 -10.69 0.26
C ILE A 259 21.91 -9.75 -0.73
N LYS A 260 22.59 -9.35 -1.82
CA LYS A 260 22.03 -8.40 -2.80
C LYS A 260 20.76 -8.91 -3.48
N ASN A 261 20.71 -10.19 -3.77
CA ASN A 261 19.56 -10.84 -4.40
C ASN A 261 19.28 -12.15 -3.69
N ILE A 262 18.15 -12.20 -2.99
CA ILE A 262 17.71 -13.37 -2.23
C ILE A 262 16.47 -13.93 -2.89
N ASN A 263 16.59 -15.15 -3.44
CA ASN A 263 15.51 -15.89 -4.05
C ASN A 263 15.11 -17.04 -3.14
N PHE A 264 13.81 -17.20 -2.89
CA PHE A 264 13.32 -18.19 -1.94
C PHE A 264 11.89 -18.64 -2.28
N ARG A 265 11.48 -19.76 -1.70
CA ARG A 265 10.11 -20.25 -1.78
C ARG A 265 9.45 -20.15 -0.40
N TYR A 266 8.31 -19.49 -0.35
CA TYR A 266 7.51 -19.32 0.86
C TYR A 266 6.05 -19.60 0.55
N LYS A 267 5.40 -20.49 1.33
CA LYS A 267 4.00 -20.93 1.11
C LYS A 267 3.71 -21.33 -0.34
N GLY A 268 4.63 -22.09 -0.93
CA GLY A 268 4.50 -22.57 -2.30
C GLY A 268 4.71 -21.54 -3.41
N ILE A 269 5.00 -20.29 -3.08
CA ILE A 269 5.24 -19.19 -4.03
C ILE A 269 6.71 -18.80 -4.02
N ASN A 270 7.28 -18.59 -5.20
CA ASN A 270 8.65 -18.16 -5.38
C ASN A 270 8.76 -16.63 -5.28
N TYR A 271 9.71 -16.13 -4.52
CA TYR A 271 9.90 -14.70 -4.29
C TYR A 271 11.35 -14.27 -4.51
N ALA A 272 11.51 -13.00 -4.85
CA ALA A 272 12.80 -12.33 -4.85
C ALA A 272 12.78 -11.11 -3.94
N ILE A 273 13.87 -10.90 -3.21
CA ILE A 273 14.19 -9.68 -2.48
C ILE A 273 15.49 -9.11 -3.04
N TRP A 274 15.49 -7.83 -3.38
CA TRP A 274 16.69 -7.12 -3.80
C TRP A 274 17.09 -6.09 -2.76
N ILE A 275 18.40 -6.10 -2.42
CA ILE A 275 19.00 -5.22 -1.42
C ILE A 275 20.20 -4.53 -2.04
N ASN A 276 20.28 -3.22 -1.89
CA ASN A 276 21.42 -2.44 -2.39
C ASN A 276 22.03 -1.56 -1.30
N LYS A 277 23.33 -1.39 -1.37
CA LYS A 277 24.05 -0.36 -0.59
C LYS A 277 23.66 1.02 -1.08
N ARG A 278 23.37 1.91 -0.14
CA ARG A 278 23.00 3.31 -0.36
C ARG A 278 23.76 4.20 0.59
N ILE A 279 23.79 5.48 0.28
CA ILE A 279 24.42 6.50 1.11
C ILE A 279 23.32 7.49 1.55
N LYS A 280 23.25 7.76 2.85
CA LYS A 280 22.42 8.81 3.42
C LYS A 280 23.24 9.81 4.19
N GLN A 281 22.85 11.09 4.12
CA GLN A 281 23.48 12.13 4.91
C GLN A 281 22.84 12.17 6.30
N VAL A 282 23.63 11.91 7.31
CA VAL A 282 23.17 11.94 8.72
C VAL A 282 23.78 13.16 9.41
N LYS A 283 22.92 13.94 10.08
CA LYS A 283 23.37 15.13 10.85
C LYS A 283 24.44 14.69 11.85
N ASN A 284 25.55 15.41 11.87
CA ASN A 284 26.73 15.16 12.72
C ASN A 284 27.57 13.89 12.40
N LYS A 285 27.19 13.07 11.42
CA LYS A 285 27.95 11.88 11.02
C LYS A 285 28.42 11.91 9.56
N GLY A 286 27.94 12.90 8.76
CA GLY A 286 28.25 12.99 7.33
C GLY A 286 27.53 11.89 6.52
N ASN A 287 28.20 11.39 5.50
CA ASN A 287 27.69 10.33 4.63
C ASN A 287 27.84 8.97 5.32
N VAL A 288 26.72 8.27 5.50
CA VAL A 288 26.67 6.94 6.10
C VAL A 288 26.16 5.94 5.08
N GLU A 289 26.91 4.87 4.85
CA GLU A 289 26.45 3.74 4.05
C GLU A 289 25.44 2.90 4.84
N TYR A 290 24.42 2.40 4.14
CA TYR A 290 23.42 1.48 4.68
C TYR A 290 22.90 0.55 3.60
N ASN A 291 22.41 -0.62 3.98
CA ASN A 291 21.73 -1.52 3.06
C ASN A 291 20.23 -1.16 3.04
N ARG A 292 19.66 -1.03 1.84
CA ARG A 292 18.24 -0.75 1.66
C ARG A 292 17.57 -1.89 0.90
N LEU A 293 16.43 -2.31 1.36
CA LEU A 293 15.55 -3.16 0.59
C LEU A 293 14.98 -2.36 -0.59
N GLU A 294 15.30 -2.78 -1.81
CA GLU A 294 14.87 -2.10 -3.02
C GLU A 294 13.51 -2.58 -3.49
N THR A 295 13.29 -3.90 -3.50
CA THR A 295 12.03 -4.49 -3.94
C THR A 295 11.82 -5.87 -3.35
N PHE A 296 10.56 -6.30 -3.33
CA PHE A 296 10.11 -7.64 -2.96
C PHE A 296 8.92 -8.01 -3.86
N TYR A 297 9.05 -9.14 -4.57
CA TYR A 297 8.03 -9.54 -5.53
C TYR A 297 8.00 -11.06 -5.75
N PRO A 298 6.85 -11.65 -6.16
CA PRO A 298 6.77 -13.04 -6.55
C PRO A 298 7.37 -13.25 -7.94
N ILE A 299 8.10 -14.37 -8.12
CA ILE A 299 8.67 -14.78 -9.39
C ILE A 299 7.65 -15.69 -10.08
N GLU A 300 7.09 -15.23 -11.21
CA GLU A 300 6.07 -15.97 -11.97
C GLU A 300 6.65 -16.59 -13.27
N ASN A 301 7.81 -16.10 -13.72
CA ASN A 301 8.45 -16.57 -14.94
C ASN A 301 9.07 -17.95 -14.71
N GLN A 302 8.54 -18.97 -15.40
CA GLN A 302 8.97 -20.36 -15.27
C GLN A 302 10.43 -20.61 -15.73
N ASP A 303 10.91 -19.86 -16.69
CA ASP A 303 12.30 -19.99 -17.15
C ASP A 303 13.27 -19.40 -16.13
N GLU A 304 12.89 -18.29 -15.47
CA GLU A 304 13.65 -17.72 -14.36
C GLU A 304 13.69 -18.68 -13.17
N ILE A 305 12.56 -19.29 -12.81
CA ILE A 305 12.49 -20.28 -11.73
C ILE A 305 13.40 -21.46 -12.02
N LYS A 306 13.33 -22.06 -13.22
CA LYS A 306 14.19 -23.19 -13.62
C LYS A 306 15.67 -22.82 -13.56
N LYS A 307 16.02 -21.60 -13.99
CA LYS A 307 17.40 -21.13 -13.90
C LYS A 307 17.88 -21.06 -12.46
N LEU A 308 17.09 -20.48 -11.56
CA LEU A 308 17.40 -20.39 -10.14
C LEU A 308 17.53 -21.77 -9.46
N GLU A 309 16.68 -22.72 -9.83
CA GLU A 309 16.75 -24.09 -9.33
C GLU A 309 18.06 -24.81 -9.74
N VAL A 310 18.54 -24.56 -10.97
CA VAL A 310 19.78 -25.14 -11.49
C VAL A 310 21.02 -24.46 -10.87
N GLU A 311 20.99 -23.15 -10.70
CA GLU A 311 22.12 -22.36 -10.20
C GLU A 311 22.27 -22.45 -8.66
N SER A 312 21.41 -23.21 -7.97
CA SER A 312 21.41 -23.37 -6.50
C SER A 312 21.29 -22.03 -5.73
N GLU A 313 20.79 -20.98 -6.39
CA GLU A 313 20.50 -19.68 -5.77
C GLU A 313 19.12 -19.64 -5.12
N TYR A 314 18.48 -20.79 -5.03
CA TYR A 314 17.11 -20.95 -4.59
C TYR A 314 17.04 -21.50 -3.18
N TYR A 315 16.31 -20.80 -2.30
CA TYR A 315 16.12 -21.20 -0.91
C TYR A 315 14.69 -21.56 -0.65
N GLN A 316 14.46 -22.72 -0.03
CA GLN A 316 13.14 -23.12 0.40
C GLN A 316 12.96 -22.80 1.89
N ILE A 317 11.90 -22.09 2.19
CA ILE A 317 11.45 -21.83 3.56
C ILE A 317 10.33 -22.81 3.85
N ASN A 318 10.50 -23.65 4.88
CA ASN A 318 9.47 -24.57 5.34
C ASN A 318 8.42 -23.82 6.14
N GLU A 319 7.14 -24.21 5.96
CA GLU A 319 5.99 -23.58 6.62
C GLU A 319 5.87 -23.91 8.13
N ASP A 320 6.64 -24.88 8.61
CA ASP A 320 6.53 -25.47 9.96
C ASP A 320 7.49 -24.84 10.99
N ILE A 321 7.93 -23.58 10.78
CA ILE A 321 8.77 -22.85 11.72
C ILE A 321 8.06 -21.60 12.22
#